data_008575353314035e2a1e08f39f05739e
#
_entry.id   008575353314035e2a1e08f39f05739e
#
_cell.length_a   1.000
_cell.length_b   1.000
_cell.length_c   1.000
_cell.angle_alpha   90.00
_cell.angle_beta   90.00
_cell.angle_gamma   90.00
#
_symmetry.space_group_name_H-M   'P 1'
#
loop_
_entity.id
_entity.type
_entity.pdbx_description
1 polymer ?
#
loop_
_entity_poly.entity_id
_entity_poly.type
_entity_poly.pdbx_seq_one_letter_code
_entity_poly.pdbx_strand_id
1 'polypeptide(L)'
;MFGLGFWMVDLTYYSQWYKTAPHWHESAGVLLFIVTILRLIWRLISTQPEAIASHSLPAKQASKIAHFALYLLLFVLMTSGFLMSSADGRSIEVFNWFSVGGLGDLMENQEDLAGLIHQYTAYFLITYKFYVIN
;
A
#
# COMPACT_ATOMS: atom_id res chain seq x y z
N MET A 1 3.98 8.53 3.30
CA MET A 1 4.21 7.07 3.35
C MET A 1 5.47 6.66 2.61
N PHE A 2 5.59 6.89 1.29
CA PHE A 2 6.78 6.49 0.51
C PHE A 2 8.09 7.07 1.09
N GLY A 3 8.17 8.38 1.36
CA GLY A 3 9.37 8.99 1.93
C GLY A 3 9.76 8.43 3.30
N LEU A 4 8.76 8.12 4.16
CA LEU A 4 9.01 7.48 5.45
C LEU A 4 9.56 6.05 5.25
N GLY A 5 8.94 5.27 4.34
CA GLY A 5 9.40 3.92 4.01
C GLY A 5 10.81 3.91 3.43
N PHE A 6 11.12 4.84 2.52
CA PHE A 6 12.44 4.99 1.95
C PHE A 6 13.51 5.35 2.99
N TRP A 7 13.20 6.31 3.86
CA TRP A 7 14.12 6.74 4.92
C TRP A 7 14.36 5.65 5.96
N MET A 8 13.33 4.89 6.36
CA MET A 8 13.50 3.90 7.43
C MET A 8 14.35 2.68 7.05
N VAL A 9 14.53 2.39 5.75
CA VAL A 9 15.38 1.28 5.26
C VAL A 9 16.86 1.50 5.64
N ASP A 10 17.30 2.75 5.69
CA ASP A 10 18.69 3.10 6.02
C ASP A 10 18.95 3.25 7.54
N LEU A 11 17.92 3.06 8.38
CA LEU A 11 18.06 3.19 9.83
C LEU A 11 18.80 1.97 10.41
N THR A 12 19.89 2.26 11.11
CA THR A 12 20.64 1.23 11.85
C THR A 12 20.03 0.99 13.23
N TYR A 13 20.35 -0.15 13.83
CA TYR A 13 19.93 -0.51 15.19
C TYR A 13 20.27 0.57 16.25
N TYR A 14 21.32 1.36 16.03
CA TYR A 14 21.75 2.43 16.94
C TYR A 14 20.94 3.72 16.79
N SER A 15 20.08 3.82 15.77
CA SER A 15 19.23 4.99 15.58
C SER A 15 18.09 5.00 16.61
N GLN A 16 17.85 6.15 17.24
CA GLN A 16 16.68 6.35 18.11
C GLN A 16 15.33 6.13 17.40
N TRP A 17 15.32 6.21 16.08
CA TRP A 17 14.13 6.05 15.22
C TRP A 17 13.93 4.61 14.72
N TYR A 18 14.87 3.70 15.02
CA TYR A 18 14.87 2.35 14.50
C TYR A 18 13.57 1.58 14.76
N LYS A 19 12.94 1.77 15.92
CA LYS A 19 11.66 1.15 16.28
C LYS A 19 10.46 2.05 15.97
N THR A 20 10.61 3.34 16.08
CA THR A 20 9.52 4.31 15.97
C THR A 20 9.10 4.54 14.51
N ALA A 21 10.06 4.61 13.59
CA ALA A 21 9.75 4.85 12.17
C ALA A 21 8.97 3.68 11.54
N PRO A 22 9.35 2.40 11.71
CA PRO A 22 8.53 1.27 11.27
C PRO A 22 7.13 1.26 11.89
N HIS A 23 7.00 1.50 13.20
CA HIS A 23 5.72 1.56 13.88
C HIS A 23 4.78 2.62 13.27
N TRP A 24 5.28 3.80 12.94
CA TRP A 24 4.50 4.84 12.29
C TRP A 24 4.14 4.46 10.84
N HIS A 25 5.07 3.81 10.14
CA HIS A 25 4.82 3.35 8.77
C HIS A 25 3.76 2.26 8.74
N GLU A 26 3.85 1.26 9.60
CA GLU A 26 2.87 0.17 9.75
C GLU A 26 1.49 0.72 10.11
N SER A 27 1.42 1.58 11.14
CA SER A 27 0.17 2.21 11.60
C SER A 27 -0.53 2.99 10.49
N ALA A 28 0.20 3.88 9.82
CA ALA A 28 -0.35 4.65 8.73
C ALA A 28 -0.68 3.77 7.51
N GLY A 29 0.05 2.68 7.28
CA GLY A 29 -0.21 1.68 6.26
C GLY A 29 -1.56 0.98 6.46
N VAL A 30 -1.84 0.52 7.68
CA VAL A 30 -3.12 -0.11 8.04
C VAL A 30 -4.28 0.87 7.86
N LEU A 31 -4.15 2.12 8.33
CA LEU A 31 -5.19 3.13 8.14
C LEU A 31 -5.44 3.43 6.66
N LEU A 32 -4.37 3.54 5.88
CA LEU A 32 -4.47 3.75 4.42
C LEU A 32 -5.17 2.57 3.74
N PHE A 33 -4.91 1.34 4.19
CA PHE A 33 -5.58 0.15 3.68
C PHE A 33 -7.08 0.20 3.95
N ILE A 34 -7.49 0.51 5.19
CA ILE A 34 -8.90 0.65 5.57
C ILE A 34 -9.58 1.72 4.69
N VAL A 35 -8.97 2.91 4.57
CA VAL A 35 -9.51 4.00 3.74
C VAL A 35 -9.60 3.59 2.27
N THR A 36 -8.64 2.84 1.76
CA THR A 36 -8.66 2.35 0.37
C THR A 36 -9.79 1.35 0.13
N ILE A 37 -10.03 0.42 1.08
CA ILE A 37 -11.17 -0.51 1.02
C ILE A 37 -12.49 0.25 1.05
N LEU A 38 -12.66 1.18 1.98
CA LEU A 38 -13.87 2.01 2.09
C LEU A 38 -14.13 2.80 0.81
N ARG A 39 -13.07 3.39 0.22
CA ARG A 39 -13.15 4.11 -1.04
C ARG A 39 -13.53 3.19 -2.20
N LEU A 40 -13.00 1.96 -2.25
CA LEU A 40 -13.35 0.99 -3.26
C LEU A 40 -14.81 0.58 -3.16
N ILE A 41 -15.29 0.26 -1.94
CA ILE A 41 -16.70 -0.05 -1.69
C ILE A 41 -17.58 1.12 -2.12
N TRP A 42 -17.25 2.35 -1.68
CA TRP A 42 -17.99 3.54 -2.08
C TRP A 42 -18.06 3.69 -3.60
N ARG A 43 -16.97 3.46 -4.30
CA ARG A 43 -16.91 3.53 -5.76
C ARG A 43 -17.79 2.49 -6.45
N LEU A 44 -17.92 1.29 -5.86
CA LEU A 44 -18.75 0.21 -6.41
C LEU A 44 -20.26 0.46 -6.25
N ILE A 45 -20.66 1.10 -5.14
CA ILE A 45 -22.07 1.37 -4.84
C ILE A 45 -22.56 2.73 -5.34
N SER A 46 -21.65 3.69 -5.60
CA SER A 46 -22.00 5.03 -6.07
C SER A 46 -22.19 5.05 -7.58
N THR A 47 -23.21 5.80 -8.03
CA THR A 47 -23.39 6.10 -9.44
C THR A 47 -22.19 6.87 -9.98
N GLN A 48 -21.51 6.29 -10.95
CA GLN A 48 -20.35 6.94 -11.57
C GLN A 48 -20.84 8.13 -12.43
N PRO A 49 -20.17 9.29 -12.33
CA PRO A 49 -20.43 10.40 -13.24
C PRO A 49 -20.25 9.97 -14.69
N GLU A 50 -21.08 10.46 -15.58
CA GLU A 50 -20.91 10.21 -17.00
C GLU A 50 -19.54 10.69 -17.49
N ALA A 51 -18.88 9.85 -18.28
CA ALA A 51 -17.60 10.22 -18.86
C ALA A 51 -17.79 11.42 -19.80
N ILE A 52 -16.96 12.44 -19.65
CA ILE A 52 -16.99 13.67 -20.47
C ILE A 52 -17.08 13.28 -21.96
N ALA A 53 -18.10 13.77 -22.64
CA ALA A 53 -18.43 13.38 -24.02
C ALA A 53 -17.29 13.68 -25.02
N SER A 54 -16.47 14.71 -24.74
CA SER A 54 -15.36 15.16 -25.58
C SER A 54 -14.16 14.21 -25.64
N HIS A 55 -14.05 13.24 -24.72
CA HIS A 55 -12.94 12.28 -24.75
C HIS A 55 -13.19 11.13 -25.72
N SER A 56 -12.16 10.79 -26.50
CA SER A 56 -12.19 9.65 -27.42
C SER A 56 -12.39 8.32 -26.67
N LEU A 57 -12.98 7.34 -27.32
CA LEU A 57 -13.18 5.99 -26.74
C LEU A 57 -11.87 5.37 -26.20
N PRO A 58 -10.72 5.41 -26.92
CA PRO A 58 -9.47 4.88 -26.41
C PRO A 58 -8.97 5.62 -25.16
N ALA A 59 -9.17 6.92 -25.06
CA ALA A 59 -8.78 7.68 -23.86
C ALA A 59 -9.62 7.27 -22.62
N LYS A 60 -10.92 7.03 -22.81
CA LYS A 60 -11.81 6.53 -21.74
C LYS A 60 -11.40 5.13 -21.26
N GLN A 61 -11.04 4.25 -22.19
CA GLN A 61 -10.58 2.90 -21.85
C GLN A 61 -9.20 2.94 -21.14
N ALA A 62 -8.27 3.72 -21.64
CA ALA A 62 -6.95 3.90 -21.02
C ALA A 62 -7.08 4.42 -19.58
N SER A 63 -7.94 5.40 -19.33
CA SER A 63 -8.21 5.89 -17.98
C SER A 63 -8.77 4.81 -17.04
N LYS A 64 -9.71 3.98 -17.52
CA LYS A 64 -10.24 2.87 -16.70
C LYS A 64 -9.17 1.85 -16.35
N ILE A 65 -8.34 1.47 -17.31
CA ILE A 65 -7.23 0.52 -17.11
C ILE A 65 -6.21 1.11 -16.13
N ALA A 66 -5.84 2.38 -16.28
CA ALA A 66 -4.91 3.05 -15.39
C ALA A 66 -5.41 3.09 -13.93
N HIS A 67 -6.68 3.41 -13.73
CA HIS A 67 -7.28 3.38 -12.38
C HIS A 67 -7.32 1.97 -11.80
N PHE A 68 -7.69 0.97 -12.59
CA PHE A 68 -7.67 -0.42 -12.15
C PHE A 68 -6.27 -0.86 -11.74
N ALA A 69 -5.27 -0.56 -12.56
CA ALA A 69 -3.86 -0.87 -12.25
C ALA A 69 -3.39 -0.20 -10.94
N LEU A 70 -3.75 1.07 -10.70
CA LEU A 70 -3.43 1.77 -9.46
C LEU A 70 -4.05 1.09 -8.22
N TYR A 71 -5.33 0.69 -8.28
CA TYR A 71 -5.96 -0.02 -7.18
C TYR A 71 -5.31 -1.38 -6.93
N LEU A 72 -4.99 -2.12 -8.00
CA LEU A 72 -4.32 -3.41 -7.90
C LEU A 72 -2.93 -3.26 -7.25
N LEU A 73 -2.14 -2.29 -7.70
CA LEU A 73 -0.82 -2.01 -7.13
C LEU A 73 -0.89 -1.59 -5.66
N LEU A 74 -1.86 -0.76 -5.29
CA LEU A 74 -2.10 -0.38 -3.90
C LEU A 74 -2.46 -1.61 -3.05
N PHE A 75 -3.32 -2.48 -3.56
CA PHE A 75 -3.70 -3.70 -2.85
C PHE A 75 -2.51 -4.64 -2.64
N VAL A 76 -1.70 -4.87 -3.67
CA VAL A 76 -0.47 -5.67 -3.58
C VAL A 76 0.51 -5.03 -2.58
N LEU A 77 0.71 -3.71 -2.66
CA LEU A 77 1.60 -2.98 -1.75
C LEU A 77 1.19 -3.14 -0.29
N MET A 78 -0.08 -2.95 0.01
CA MET A 78 -0.58 -3.02 1.40
C MET A 78 -0.59 -4.44 1.93
N THR A 79 -1.00 -5.42 1.11
CA THR A 79 -1.01 -6.83 1.50
C THR A 79 0.42 -7.34 1.75
N SER A 80 1.37 -7.01 0.88
CA SER A 80 2.77 -7.42 1.06
C SER A 80 3.40 -6.76 2.30
N GLY A 81 3.11 -5.49 2.57
CA GLY A 81 3.55 -4.82 3.79
C GLY A 81 2.99 -5.48 5.06
N PHE A 82 1.71 -5.84 5.06
CA PHE A 82 1.09 -6.55 6.17
C PHE A 82 1.72 -7.94 6.38
N LEU A 83 1.90 -8.73 5.31
CA LEU A 83 2.51 -10.05 5.38
C LEU A 83 3.96 -10.00 5.87
N MET A 84 4.73 -9.02 5.44
CA MET A 84 6.10 -8.79 5.92
C MET A 84 6.12 -8.47 7.41
N SER A 85 5.29 -7.50 7.84
CA SER A 85 5.30 -7.02 9.23
C SER A 85 4.71 -8.00 10.22
N SER A 86 3.91 -8.97 9.79
CA SER A 86 3.26 -9.98 10.64
C SER A 86 3.78 -11.40 10.46
N ALA A 87 4.90 -11.59 9.78
CA ALA A 87 5.48 -12.91 9.50
C ALA A 87 5.85 -13.68 10.78
N ASP A 88 6.33 -12.98 11.79
CA ASP A 88 6.64 -13.56 13.11
C ASP A 88 5.40 -13.83 14.00
N GLY A 89 4.18 -13.64 13.47
CA GLY A 89 2.92 -13.80 14.18
C GLY A 89 2.53 -12.64 15.11
N ARG A 90 3.37 -11.60 15.19
CA ARG A 90 3.04 -10.42 16.02
C ARG A 90 1.84 -9.66 15.46
N SER A 91 1.08 -9.06 16.36
CA SER A 91 0.04 -8.11 16.00
C SER A 91 0.66 -6.77 15.59
N ILE A 92 0.07 -6.13 14.61
CA ILE A 92 0.44 -4.76 14.21
C ILE A 92 -0.38 -3.77 15.05
N GLU A 93 0.30 -3.01 15.90
CA GLU A 93 -0.32 -1.95 16.67
C GLU A 93 -0.49 -0.68 15.83
N VAL A 94 -1.71 -0.15 15.82
CA VAL A 94 -2.05 1.05 15.05
C VAL A 94 -2.13 2.25 16.01
N PHE A 95 -1.08 3.05 16.08
CA PHE A 95 -0.94 4.25 16.95
C PHE A 95 -1.44 4.04 18.39
N ASN A 96 -1.29 2.83 18.95
CA ASN A 96 -1.79 2.44 20.26
C ASN A 96 -3.33 2.58 20.43
N TRP A 97 -4.08 2.69 19.33
CA TRP A 97 -5.55 2.76 19.36
C TRP A 97 -6.18 1.38 19.33
N PHE A 98 -5.68 0.52 18.46
CA PHE A 98 -6.08 -0.88 18.30
C PHE A 98 -4.95 -1.68 17.68
N SER A 99 -5.09 -3.00 17.71
CA SER A 99 -4.14 -3.91 17.07
C SER A 99 -4.83 -4.79 16.04
N VAL A 100 -4.14 -5.09 14.96
CA VAL A 100 -4.55 -6.05 13.94
C VAL A 100 -3.73 -7.32 14.15
N GLY A 101 -4.40 -8.46 14.31
CA GLY A 101 -3.73 -9.74 14.53
C GLY A 101 -2.85 -10.13 13.35
N GLY A 102 -1.64 -10.63 13.64
CA GLY A 102 -0.74 -11.16 12.61
C GLY A 102 -1.20 -12.54 12.11
N LEU A 103 -0.85 -12.84 10.87
CA LEU A 103 -1.15 -14.16 10.26
C LEU A 103 -0.05 -15.19 10.54
N GLY A 104 1.14 -14.75 10.95
CA GLY A 104 2.30 -15.61 11.06
C GLY A 104 2.86 -16.02 9.70
N ASP A 105 3.81 -16.93 9.73
CA ASP A 105 4.42 -17.51 8.54
C ASP A 105 3.46 -18.47 7.84
N LEU A 106 3.00 -18.09 6.64
CA LEU A 106 2.21 -18.90 5.73
C LEU A 106 3.10 -19.70 4.76
N MET A 107 4.35 -19.27 4.60
CA MET A 107 5.35 -19.90 3.73
C MET A 107 6.77 -19.60 4.21
N GLU A 108 7.73 -20.42 3.79
CA GLU A 108 9.15 -20.17 4.05
C GLU A 108 9.61 -18.83 3.45
N ASN A 109 10.44 -18.10 4.19
CA ASN A 109 10.97 -16.78 3.79
C ASN A 109 9.90 -15.71 3.46
N GLN A 110 8.73 -15.81 4.11
CA GLN A 110 7.62 -14.86 3.88
C GLN A 110 8.04 -13.41 4.08
N GLU A 111 8.79 -13.12 5.15
CA GLU A 111 9.24 -11.77 5.48
C GLU A 111 10.07 -11.16 4.33
N ASP A 112 11.09 -11.91 3.85
CA ASP A 112 11.97 -11.47 2.79
C ASP A 112 11.22 -11.29 1.45
N LEU A 113 10.41 -12.30 1.07
CA LEU A 113 9.68 -12.25 -0.19
C LEU A 113 8.63 -11.14 -0.20
N ALA A 114 7.85 -11.02 0.87
CA ALA A 114 6.86 -9.96 1.00
C ALA A 114 7.52 -8.58 1.07
N GLY A 115 8.67 -8.46 1.74
CA GLY A 115 9.49 -7.24 1.78
C GLY A 115 9.96 -6.80 0.40
N LEU A 116 10.49 -7.72 -0.40
CA LEU A 116 10.88 -7.44 -1.79
C LEU A 116 9.68 -6.99 -2.64
N ILE A 117 8.55 -7.69 -2.56
CA ILE A 117 7.33 -7.34 -3.29
C ILE A 117 6.87 -5.94 -2.87
N HIS A 118 6.85 -5.64 -1.57
CA HIS A 118 6.46 -4.34 -1.04
C HIS A 118 7.35 -3.22 -1.59
N GLN A 119 8.67 -3.39 -1.51
CA GLN A 119 9.65 -2.40 -1.93
C GLN A 119 9.56 -2.11 -3.44
N TYR A 120 9.60 -3.14 -4.28
CA TYR A 120 9.52 -2.95 -5.73
C TYR A 120 8.17 -2.42 -6.19
N THR A 121 7.07 -2.86 -5.55
CA THR A 121 5.74 -2.31 -5.84
C THR A 121 5.65 -0.84 -5.47
N ALA A 122 6.27 -0.41 -4.35
CA ALA A 122 6.34 1.00 -3.96
C ALA A 122 7.09 1.85 -4.99
N TYR A 123 8.24 1.39 -5.46
CA TYR A 123 9.00 2.10 -6.50
C TYR A 123 8.24 2.18 -7.82
N PHE A 124 7.63 1.07 -8.23
CA PHE A 124 6.83 1.04 -9.45
C PHE A 124 5.61 1.96 -9.36
N LEU A 125 4.91 1.97 -8.24
CA LEU A 125 3.73 2.81 -8.02
C LEU A 125 4.06 4.31 -8.10
N ILE A 126 5.18 4.74 -7.51
CA ILE A 126 5.64 6.13 -7.58
C ILE A 126 5.98 6.51 -9.02
N THR A 127 6.74 5.68 -9.71
CA THR A 127 7.12 5.92 -11.12
C THR A 127 5.89 5.97 -12.02
N TYR A 128 4.98 5.02 -11.85
CA TYR A 128 3.73 4.95 -12.61
C TYR A 128 2.86 6.18 -12.39
N LYS A 129 2.73 6.64 -11.13
CA LYS A 129 2.01 7.86 -10.80
C LYS A 129 2.57 9.08 -11.53
N PHE A 130 3.89 9.26 -11.55
CA PHE A 130 4.52 10.37 -12.27
C PHE A 130 4.27 10.29 -13.76
N TYR A 131 4.28 9.10 -14.36
CA TYR A 131 4.06 8.91 -15.79
C TYR A 131 2.61 9.13 -16.22
N VAL A 132 1.64 8.74 -15.40
CA VAL A 132 0.20 8.81 -15.75
C VAL A 132 -0.41 10.19 -15.47
N ILE A 133 0.18 10.98 -14.54
CA ILE A 133 -0.38 12.29 -14.14
C ILE A 133 0.25 13.45 -14.91
N ASN A 134 1.41 13.27 -15.52
CA ASN A 134 2.05 14.25 -16.41
C ASN A 134 1.77 13.92 -17.89
#